data_4c0f6da101d3af6c9bf768191d5e289c
#
_entry.id   4c0f6da101d3af6c9bf768191d5e289c
#
_cell.length_a   1.000
_cell.length_b   1.000
_cell.length_c   1.000
_cell.angle_alpha   90.00
_cell.angle_beta   90.00
_cell.angle_gamma   90.00
#
_symmetry.space_group_name_H-M   'P 1'
#
loop_
_entity.id
_entity.type
_entity.pdbx_description
1 polymer ?
#
loop_
_entity_poly.entity_id
_entity_poly.type
_entity_poly.pdbx_seq_one_letter_code
_entity_poly.pdbx_strand_id
1 'polypeptide(L)'
;IQIAFIFSVLNAVLAKMPILYAMIIISKLYYGTMTSLHAIYVGIVMVITIILQMIFQHASDRLQSGAGYLLFSDKRIELGEHLKRLPMGYFTEGNIGKISSVLSTDMLFIEENVMAKIANILSYAFSAIILVVFMFIMDWKLGIIATITSIIAILIGQKMNKVSLKEAEVRQEQSEHLTEAVLSFVEG
;
A
#
# COMPACT_ATOMS: atom_id res chain seq x y z
N ILE A 1 13.65 0.27 8.47
CA ILE A 1 13.18 0.67 7.14
C ILE A 1 13.93 -0.08 6.04
N GLN A 2 15.27 -0.07 5.98
CA GLN A 2 16.04 -0.76 4.93
C GLN A 2 15.77 -2.27 4.88
N ILE A 3 15.71 -2.93 6.01
CA ILE A 3 15.44 -4.38 6.09
C ILE A 3 14.01 -4.68 5.61
N ALA A 4 13.03 -3.89 6.01
CA ALA A 4 11.65 -4.02 5.54
C ALA A 4 11.54 -3.88 4.02
N PHE A 5 12.30 -2.95 3.45
CA PHE A 5 12.39 -2.75 2.01
C PHE A 5 12.95 -3.99 1.27
N ILE A 6 14.03 -4.58 1.78
CA ILE A 6 14.61 -5.80 1.20
C ILE A 6 13.60 -6.95 1.22
N PHE A 7 12.90 -7.16 2.35
CA PHE A 7 11.85 -8.18 2.44
C PHE A 7 10.68 -7.92 1.49
N SER A 8 10.30 -6.67 1.30
CA SER A 8 9.25 -6.27 0.36
C SER A 8 9.63 -6.58 -1.09
N VAL A 9 10.88 -6.28 -1.49
CA VAL A 9 11.39 -6.60 -2.83
C VAL A 9 11.48 -8.11 -3.04
N LEU A 10 12.02 -8.86 -2.07
CA LEU A 10 12.07 -10.33 -2.14
C LEU A 10 10.67 -10.94 -2.26
N ASN A 11 9.73 -10.45 -1.47
CA ASN A 11 8.33 -10.87 -1.57
C ASN A 11 7.73 -10.58 -2.95
N ALA A 12 7.98 -9.38 -3.52
CA ALA A 12 7.51 -9.01 -4.84
C ALA A 12 8.07 -9.91 -5.96
N VAL A 13 9.32 -10.36 -5.84
CA VAL A 13 9.93 -11.34 -6.76
C VAL A 13 9.27 -12.69 -6.59
N LEU A 14 9.17 -13.21 -5.37
CA LEU A 14 8.58 -14.52 -5.09
C LEU A 14 7.12 -14.60 -5.53
N ALA A 15 6.36 -13.51 -5.40
CA ALA A 15 4.98 -13.42 -5.85
C ALA A 15 4.80 -13.63 -7.37
N LYS A 16 5.86 -13.44 -8.17
CA LYS A 16 5.83 -13.66 -9.63
C LYS A 16 6.33 -15.05 -10.04
N MET A 17 6.95 -15.78 -9.14
CA MET A 17 7.46 -17.14 -9.43
C MET A 17 6.39 -18.13 -9.91
N PRO A 18 5.13 -18.13 -9.40
CA PRO A 18 4.10 -19.03 -9.92
C PRO A 18 3.83 -18.85 -11.41
N ILE A 19 3.93 -17.62 -11.93
CA ILE A 19 3.76 -17.33 -13.37
C ILE A 19 4.86 -18.02 -14.18
N LEU A 20 6.11 -17.97 -13.68
CA LEU A 20 7.25 -18.66 -14.30
C LEU A 20 7.06 -20.17 -14.33
N TYR A 21 6.64 -20.74 -13.22
CA TYR A 21 6.40 -22.18 -13.14
C TYR A 21 5.30 -22.62 -14.09
N ALA A 22 4.20 -21.87 -14.17
CA ALA A 22 3.13 -22.11 -15.12
C ALA A 22 3.66 -22.10 -16.56
N MET A 23 4.50 -21.13 -16.90
CA MET A 23 5.09 -21.03 -18.23
C MET A 23 6.04 -22.20 -18.54
N ILE A 24 6.87 -22.62 -17.59
CA ILE A 24 7.75 -23.79 -17.74
C ILE A 24 6.91 -25.05 -17.99
N ILE A 25 5.79 -25.22 -17.28
CA ILE A 25 4.88 -26.35 -17.46
C ILE A 25 4.27 -26.33 -18.86
N ILE A 26 3.71 -25.17 -19.28
CA ILE A 26 3.09 -25.01 -20.59
C ILE A 26 4.11 -25.26 -21.72
N SER A 27 5.31 -24.72 -21.61
CA SER A 27 6.39 -24.91 -22.55
C SER A 27 6.75 -26.41 -22.69
N LYS A 28 6.99 -27.10 -21.58
CA LYS A 28 7.30 -28.53 -21.57
C LYS A 28 6.17 -29.41 -22.10
N LEU A 29 4.92 -29.02 -21.85
CA LEU A 29 3.74 -29.71 -22.37
C LEU A 29 3.65 -29.53 -23.88
N TYR A 30 3.89 -28.32 -24.39
CA TYR A 30 3.88 -28.02 -25.83
C TYR A 30 4.92 -28.82 -26.60
N TYR A 31 6.14 -28.96 -26.05
CA TYR A 31 7.21 -29.75 -26.66
C TYR A 31 7.12 -31.26 -26.39
N GLY A 32 6.08 -31.73 -25.70
CA GLY A 32 5.89 -33.16 -25.40
C GLY A 32 6.95 -33.75 -24.46
N THR A 33 7.73 -32.92 -23.77
CA THR A 33 8.82 -33.35 -22.87
C THR A 33 8.40 -33.46 -21.41
N MET A 34 7.09 -33.34 -21.14
CA MET A 34 6.55 -33.37 -19.79
C MET A 34 6.54 -34.81 -19.25
N THR A 35 7.23 -35.02 -18.14
CA THR A 35 7.23 -36.30 -17.41
C THR A 35 6.51 -36.07 -16.05
N SER A 36 5.83 -37.09 -15.54
CA SER A 36 5.15 -37.02 -14.23
C SER A 36 6.07 -36.54 -13.11
N LEU A 37 7.34 -36.94 -13.12
CA LEU A 37 8.36 -36.47 -12.16
C LEU A 37 8.61 -34.95 -12.27
N HIS A 38 8.60 -34.38 -13.48
CA HIS A 38 8.75 -32.93 -13.65
C HIS A 38 7.55 -32.17 -13.07
N ALA A 39 6.33 -32.70 -13.25
CA ALA A 39 5.12 -32.08 -12.70
C ALA A 39 5.16 -32.04 -11.17
N ILE A 40 5.52 -33.15 -10.55
CA ILE A 40 5.65 -33.27 -9.09
C ILE A 40 6.72 -32.31 -8.56
N TYR A 41 7.90 -32.28 -9.21
CA TYR A 41 8.98 -31.40 -8.80
C TYR A 41 8.58 -29.91 -8.85
N VAL A 42 7.98 -29.47 -9.98
CA VAL A 42 7.51 -28.09 -10.10
C VAL A 42 6.41 -27.79 -9.08
N GLY A 43 5.51 -28.73 -8.80
CA GLY A 43 4.50 -28.59 -7.76
C GLY A 43 5.10 -28.40 -6.36
N ILE A 44 6.10 -29.19 -5.98
CA ILE A 44 6.80 -29.05 -4.71
C ILE A 44 7.50 -27.70 -4.60
N VAL A 45 8.24 -27.31 -5.63
CA VAL A 45 8.93 -26.00 -5.66
C VAL A 45 7.94 -24.85 -5.57
N MET A 46 6.79 -24.95 -6.23
CA MET A 46 5.74 -23.94 -6.15
C MET A 46 5.18 -23.80 -4.72
N VAL A 47 4.91 -24.92 -4.03
CA VAL A 47 4.44 -24.89 -2.64
C VAL A 47 5.49 -24.27 -1.72
N ILE A 48 6.76 -24.64 -1.87
CA ILE A 48 7.86 -24.05 -1.09
C ILE A 48 7.93 -22.54 -1.34
N THR A 49 7.81 -22.10 -2.58
CA THR A 49 7.83 -20.67 -2.94
C THR A 49 6.69 -19.91 -2.30
N ILE A 50 5.48 -20.48 -2.29
CA ILE A 50 4.31 -19.84 -1.64
C ILE A 50 4.53 -19.72 -0.13
N ILE A 51 5.02 -20.77 0.53
CA ILE A 51 5.33 -20.71 1.96
C ILE A 51 6.37 -19.64 2.25
N LEU A 52 7.43 -19.59 1.47
CA LEU A 52 8.49 -18.58 1.60
C LEU A 52 7.95 -17.17 1.41
N GLN A 53 7.08 -16.99 0.40
CA GLN A 53 6.38 -15.72 0.16
C GLN A 53 5.56 -15.27 1.37
N MET A 54 4.78 -16.19 1.98
CA MET A 54 3.99 -15.87 3.17
C MET A 54 4.87 -15.42 4.35
N ILE A 55 6.02 -16.07 4.55
CA ILE A 55 6.98 -15.70 5.59
C ILE A 55 7.56 -14.30 5.35
N PHE A 56 8.01 -14.02 4.13
CA PHE A 56 8.56 -12.70 3.79
C PHE A 56 7.50 -11.60 3.82
N GLN A 57 6.27 -11.88 3.39
CA GLN A 57 5.16 -10.95 3.51
C GLN A 57 4.91 -10.60 4.97
N HIS A 58 4.76 -11.60 5.82
CA HIS A 58 4.52 -11.38 7.26
C HIS A 58 5.66 -10.60 7.93
N ALA A 59 6.92 -10.93 7.60
CA ALA A 59 8.09 -10.21 8.11
C ALA A 59 8.11 -8.75 7.63
N SER A 60 7.79 -8.51 6.37
CA SER A 60 7.71 -7.17 5.78
C SER A 60 6.62 -6.33 6.47
N ASP A 61 5.40 -6.87 6.59
CA ASP A 61 4.27 -6.19 7.21
C ASP A 61 4.56 -5.83 8.68
N ARG A 62 5.17 -6.74 9.41
CA ARG A 62 5.53 -6.52 10.82
C ARG A 62 6.59 -5.44 11.00
N LEU A 63 7.60 -5.42 10.14
CA LEU A 63 8.65 -4.39 10.16
C LEU A 63 8.13 -3.02 9.71
N GLN A 64 7.23 -2.97 8.74
CA GLN A 64 6.61 -1.74 8.27
C GLN A 64 5.68 -1.15 9.33
N SER A 65 4.82 -1.97 9.93
CA SER A 65 3.94 -1.54 11.03
C SER A 65 4.75 -1.03 12.21
N GLY A 66 5.79 -1.76 12.64
CA GLY A 66 6.65 -1.33 13.74
C GLY A 66 7.36 0.00 13.45
N ALA A 67 7.84 0.22 12.23
CA ALA A 67 8.45 1.49 11.83
C ALA A 67 7.42 2.64 11.83
N GLY A 68 6.17 2.37 11.43
CA GLY A 68 5.07 3.30 11.49
C GLY A 68 4.76 3.73 12.91
N TYR A 69 4.58 2.79 13.82
CA TYR A 69 4.32 3.07 15.24
C TYR A 69 5.41 3.93 15.88
N LEU A 70 6.69 3.64 15.62
CA LEU A 70 7.79 4.45 16.13
C LEU A 70 7.76 5.87 15.59
N LEU A 71 7.54 6.05 14.28
CA LEU A 71 7.46 7.37 13.66
C LEU A 71 6.32 8.22 14.26
N PHE A 72 5.15 7.63 14.45
CA PHE A 72 4.01 8.36 15.01
C PHE A 72 4.15 8.61 16.52
N SER A 73 4.81 7.70 17.25
CA SER A 73 5.19 7.93 18.65
C SER A 73 6.08 9.16 18.78
N ASP A 74 7.13 9.26 17.96
CA ASP A 74 8.03 10.41 17.96
C ASP A 74 7.28 11.71 17.60
N LYS A 75 6.36 11.65 16.62
CA LYS A 75 5.55 12.80 16.23
C LYS A 75 4.56 13.25 17.33
N ARG A 76 4.00 12.31 18.10
CA ARG A 76 3.17 12.65 19.27
C ARG A 76 3.97 13.37 20.34
N ILE A 77 5.20 12.93 20.60
CA ILE A 77 6.10 13.58 21.56
C ILE A 77 6.45 14.97 21.07
N GLU A 78 6.85 15.13 19.80
CA GLU A 78 7.17 16.42 19.19
C GLU A 78 5.99 17.40 19.28
N LEU A 79 4.77 16.93 18.99
CA LEU A 79 3.56 17.74 19.10
C LEU A 79 3.29 18.13 20.56
N GLY A 80 3.45 17.21 21.51
CA GLY A 80 3.33 17.48 22.94
C GLY A 80 4.33 18.54 23.41
N GLU A 81 5.58 18.47 22.96
CA GLU A 81 6.60 19.48 23.26
C GLU A 81 6.26 20.86 22.66
N HIS A 82 5.67 20.88 21.46
CA HIS A 82 5.21 22.12 20.84
C HIS A 82 4.04 22.75 21.63
N LEU A 83 3.07 21.93 22.05
CA LEU A 83 1.94 22.38 22.85
C LEU A 83 2.38 23.01 24.17
N LYS A 84 3.41 22.49 24.85
CA LYS A 84 3.96 23.04 26.09
C LYS A 84 4.51 24.47 25.93
N ARG A 85 4.88 24.87 24.72
CA ARG A 85 5.43 26.22 24.42
C ARG A 85 4.36 27.22 24.04
N LEU A 86 3.10 26.82 23.91
CA LEU A 86 2.00 27.73 23.61
C LEU A 86 1.57 28.51 24.84
N PRO A 87 1.16 29.80 24.70
CA PRO A 87 0.66 30.58 25.78
C PRO A 87 -0.65 30.02 26.35
N MET A 88 -0.89 30.15 27.62
CA MET A 88 -2.08 29.59 28.29
C MET A 88 -3.41 30.07 27.70
N GLY A 89 -3.45 31.27 27.10
CA GLY A 89 -4.65 31.77 26.41
C GLY A 89 -5.05 30.99 25.18
N TYR A 90 -4.18 30.10 24.66
CA TYR A 90 -4.50 29.20 23.58
C TYR A 90 -5.40 28.03 23.99
N PHE A 91 -5.35 27.65 25.27
CA PHE A 91 -6.06 26.50 25.85
C PHE A 91 -7.50 26.88 26.27
N THR A 92 -8.32 27.29 25.31
CA THR A 92 -9.77 27.43 25.47
C THR A 92 -10.46 26.07 25.39
N GLU A 93 -11.69 25.94 25.92
CA GLU A 93 -12.46 24.69 25.89
C GLU A 93 -12.56 24.12 24.46
N GLY A 94 -12.85 24.98 23.48
CA GLY A 94 -12.93 24.57 22.07
C GLY A 94 -11.58 24.10 21.50
N ASN A 95 -10.48 24.75 21.85
CA ASN A 95 -9.16 24.35 21.38
C ASN A 95 -8.67 23.07 22.07
N ILE A 96 -8.97 22.88 23.35
CA ILE A 96 -8.64 21.64 24.07
C ILE A 96 -9.34 20.46 23.43
N GLY A 97 -10.62 20.60 23.08
CA GLY A 97 -11.37 19.56 22.36
C GLY A 97 -10.75 19.19 21.01
N LYS A 98 -10.36 20.19 20.20
CA LYS A 98 -9.68 19.99 18.92
C LYS A 98 -8.33 19.29 19.10
N ILE A 99 -7.50 19.76 20.03
CA ILE A 99 -6.19 19.16 20.33
C ILE A 99 -6.37 17.69 20.74
N SER A 100 -7.33 17.42 21.63
CA SER A 100 -7.63 16.06 22.08
C SER A 100 -8.07 15.16 20.92
N SER A 101 -8.93 15.65 20.05
CA SER A 101 -9.37 14.92 18.85
C SER A 101 -8.19 14.59 17.91
N VAL A 102 -7.33 15.58 17.64
CA VAL A 102 -6.15 15.39 16.78
C VAL A 102 -5.20 14.36 17.40
N LEU A 103 -4.90 14.45 18.69
CA LEU A 103 -3.94 13.55 19.34
C LEU A 103 -4.45 12.11 19.50
N SER A 104 -5.76 11.94 19.75
CA SER A 104 -6.34 10.62 20.05
C SER A 104 -6.95 9.96 18.81
N THR A 105 -7.68 10.70 17.99
CA THR A 105 -8.46 10.13 16.86
C THR A 105 -7.73 10.28 15.55
N ASP A 106 -7.35 11.50 15.17
CA ASP A 106 -6.80 11.77 13.84
C ASP A 106 -5.41 11.15 13.68
N MET A 107 -4.54 11.26 14.68
CA MET A 107 -3.22 10.65 14.63
C MET A 107 -3.30 9.13 14.61
N LEU A 108 -4.22 8.52 15.35
CA LEU A 108 -4.42 7.07 15.34
C LEU A 108 -4.92 6.61 13.97
N PHE A 109 -5.90 7.33 13.39
CA PHE A 109 -6.42 7.03 12.07
C PHE A 109 -5.34 7.10 10.98
N ILE A 110 -4.47 8.12 11.03
CA ILE A 110 -3.35 8.28 10.09
C ILE A 110 -2.34 7.14 10.29
N GLU A 111 -1.98 6.84 11.55
CA GLU A 111 -1.05 5.76 11.90
C GLU A 111 -1.49 4.41 11.32
N GLU A 112 -2.74 4.03 11.54
CA GLU A 112 -3.27 2.73 11.11
C GLU A 112 -3.52 2.66 9.59
N ASN A 113 -4.04 3.72 8.99
CA ASN A 113 -4.48 3.68 7.60
C ASN A 113 -3.42 4.16 6.61
N VAL A 114 -2.69 5.23 6.92
CA VAL A 114 -1.78 5.85 5.96
C VAL A 114 -0.51 5.03 5.80
N MET A 115 0.05 4.51 6.91
CA MET A 115 1.29 3.72 6.85
C MET A 115 1.09 2.41 6.08
N ALA A 116 -0.02 1.71 6.33
CA ALA A 116 -0.35 0.49 5.57
C ALA A 116 -0.55 0.78 4.07
N LYS A 117 -1.19 1.89 3.73
CA LYS A 117 -1.42 2.28 2.32
C LYS A 117 -0.13 2.67 1.62
N ILE A 118 0.76 3.43 2.26
CA ILE A 118 2.07 3.81 1.69
C ILE A 118 2.90 2.55 1.41
N ALA A 119 2.94 1.62 2.36
CA ALA A 119 3.64 0.36 2.21
C ALA A 119 3.11 -0.47 1.03
N ASN A 120 1.78 -0.56 0.89
CA ASN A 120 1.14 -1.26 -0.20
C ASN A 120 1.41 -0.60 -1.57
N ILE A 121 1.33 0.73 -1.66
CA ILE A 121 1.63 1.47 -2.90
C ILE A 121 3.06 1.19 -3.35
N LEU A 122 4.01 1.22 -2.43
CA LEU A 122 5.41 0.94 -2.72
C LEU A 122 5.61 -0.52 -3.18
N SER A 123 4.97 -1.47 -2.51
CA SER A 123 4.99 -2.89 -2.87
C SER A 123 4.39 -3.13 -4.27
N TYR A 124 3.27 -2.49 -4.60
CA TYR A 124 2.66 -2.59 -5.93
C TYR A 124 3.54 -1.96 -7.02
N ALA A 125 4.18 -0.83 -6.74
CA ALA A 125 5.11 -0.19 -7.68
C ALA A 125 6.30 -1.12 -8.00
N PHE A 126 6.92 -1.73 -6.99
CA PHE A 126 7.98 -2.72 -7.20
C PHE A 126 7.48 -3.94 -7.96
N SER A 127 6.31 -4.46 -7.60
CA SER A 127 5.71 -5.58 -8.28
C SER A 127 5.49 -5.32 -9.77
N ALA A 128 5.02 -4.11 -10.12
CA ALA A 128 4.83 -3.70 -11.51
C ALA A 128 6.16 -3.59 -12.27
N ILE A 129 7.19 -2.99 -11.65
CA ILE A 129 8.52 -2.88 -12.25
C ILE A 129 9.12 -4.27 -12.51
N ILE A 130 9.05 -5.16 -11.52
CA ILE A 130 9.56 -6.54 -11.64
C ILE A 130 8.84 -7.28 -12.76
N LEU A 131 7.52 -7.12 -12.87
CA LEU A 131 6.73 -7.74 -13.94
C LEU A 131 7.15 -7.24 -15.32
N VAL A 132 7.35 -5.93 -15.50
CA VAL A 132 7.80 -5.34 -16.76
C VAL A 132 9.20 -5.85 -17.13
N VAL A 133 10.14 -5.84 -16.19
CA VAL A 133 11.50 -6.38 -16.40
C VAL A 133 11.42 -7.85 -16.82
N PHE A 134 10.55 -8.61 -16.18
CA PHE A 134 10.34 -10.01 -16.48
C PHE A 134 9.82 -10.22 -17.90
N MET A 135 8.85 -9.43 -18.35
CA MET A 135 8.34 -9.44 -19.71
C MET A 135 9.43 -9.14 -20.76
N PHE A 136 10.36 -8.22 -20.44
CA PHE A 136 11.52 -7.94 -21.31
C PHE A 136 12.49 -9.11 -21.41
N ILE A 137 12.70 -9.85 -20.33
CA ILE A 137 13.58 -11.04 -20.32
C ILE A 137 12.99 -12.15 -21.22
N MET A 138 11.67 -12.26 -21.27
CA MET A 138 10.99 -13.29 -22.04
C MET A 138 10.92 -12.97 -23.54
N ASP A 139 10.45 -11.78 -23.85
CA ASP A 139 10.40 -11.26 -25.22
C ASP A 139 10.38 -9.72 -25.15
N TRP A 140 11.28 -9.09 -25.90
CA TRP A 140 11.38 -7.63 -25.92
C TRP A 140 10.11 -6.94 -26.40
N LYS A 141 9.33 -7.60 -27.30
CA LYS A 141 8.06 -7.09 -27.81
C LYS A 141 7.00 -7.07 -26.69
N LEU A 142 6.95 -8.14 -25.87
CA LEU A 142 6.07 -8.18 -24.70
C LEU A 142 6.46 -7.13 -23.67
N GLY A 143 7.74 -6.91 -23.46
CA GLY A 143 8.25 -5.86 -22.57
C GLY A 143 7.82 -4.46 -23.00
N ILE A 144 7.85 -4.15 -24.30
CA ILE A 144 7.39 -2.87 -24.83
C ILE A 144 5.88 -2.69 -24.62
N ILE A 145 5.08 -3.71 -24.95
CA ILE A 145 3.62 -3.66 -24.74
C ILE A 145 3.29 -3.47 -23.27
N ALA A 146 3.95 -4.20 -22.37
CA ALA A 146 3.77 -4.08 -20.93
C ALA A 146 4.15 -2.68 -20.41
N THR A 147 5.20 -2.08 -20.95
CA THR A 147 5.62 -0.71 -20.59
C THR A 147 4.59 0.32 -21.05
N ILE A 148 4.13 0.23 -22.29
CA ILE A 148 3.11 1.15 -22.84
C ILE A 148 1.82 1.05 -22.03
N THR A 149 1.33 -0.16 -21.78
CA THR A 149 0.12 -0.39 -20.97
C THR A 149 0.28 0.14 -19.54
N SER A 150 1.44 -0.01 -18.92
CA SER A 150 1.71 0.53 -17.60
C SER A 150 1.69 2.06 -17.56
N ILE A 151 2.27 2.72 -18.57
CA ILE A 151 2.26 4.18 -18.71
C ILE A 151 0.82 4.68 -18.88
N ILE A 152 0.03 4.05 -19.76
CA ILE A 152 -1.38 4.39 -19.97
C ILE A 152 -2.17 4.24 -18.68
N ALA A 153 -1.98 3.14 -17.94
CA ALA A 153 -2.64 2.90 -16.67
C ALA A 153 -2.31 3.99 -15.61
N ILE A 154 -1.05 4.43 -15.55
CA ILE A 154 -0.62 5.52 -14.66
C ILE A 154 -1.31 6.83 -15.05
N LEU A 155 -1.36 7.18 -16.33
CA LEU A 155 -2.00 8.41 -16.81
C LEU A 155 -3.50 8.42 -16.52
N ILE A 156 -4.19 7.30 -16.76
CA ILE A 156 -5.60 7.15 -16.42
C ILE A 156 -5.81 7.27 -14.90
N GLY A 157 -4.98 6.58 -14.10
CA GLY A 157 -5.02 6.64 -12.65
C GLY A 157 -4.85 8.06 -12.09
N GLN A 158 -3.91 8.83 -12.63
CA GLN A 158 -3.72 10.23 -12.25
C GLN A 158 -4.95 11.10 -12.57
N LYS A 159 -5.57 10.88 -13.73
CA LYS A 159 -6.79 11.60 -14.12
C LYS A 159 -7.97 11.23 -13.20
N MET A 160 -8.14 9.95 -12.93
CA MET A 160 -9.17 9.47 -11.99
C MET A 160 -8.97 10.02 -10.58
N ASN A 161 -7.73 10.07 -10.10
CA ASN A 161 -7.43 10.58 -8.76
C ASN A 161 -7.80 12.06 -8.63
N LYS A 162 -7.52 12.89 -9.65
CA LYS A 162 -7.95 14.31 -9.66
C LYS A 162 -9.46 14.48 -9.60
N VAL A 163 -10.21 13.64 -10.33
CA VAL A 163 -11.67 13.66 -10.31
C VAL A 163 -12.20 13.22 -8.93
N SER A 164 -11.65 12.13 -8.40
CA SER A 164 -12.06 11.61 -7.08
C SER A 164 -11.78 12.58 -5.94
N LEU A 165 -10.66 13.30 -5.98
CA LEU A 165 -10.36 14.35 -4.98
C LEU A 165 -11.38 15.48 -5.04
N LYS A 166 -11.74 15.96 -6.24
CA LYS A 166 -12.74 17.00 -6.41
C LYS A 166 -14.13 16.55 -5.93
N GLU A 167 -14.50 15.31 -6.22
CA GLU A 167 -15.76 14.74 -5.72
C GLU A 167 -15.75 14.56 -4.20
N ALA A 168 -14.60 14.23 -3.60
CA ALA A 168 -14.46 14.12 -2.15
C ALA A 168 -14.62 15.47 -1.46
N GLU A 169 -14.05 16.55 -2.02
CA GLU A 169 -14.24 17.93 -1.52
C GLU A 169 -15.72 18.33 -1.56
N VAL A 170 -16.41 18.10 -2.68
CA VAL A 170 -17.85 18.40 -2.81
C VAL A 170 -18.68 17.60 -1.81
N ARG A 171 -18.37 16.33 -1.60
CA ARG A 171 -19.08 15.49 -0.59
C ARG A 171 -18.84 16.00 0.83
N GLN A 172 -17.65 16.45 1.14
CA GLN A 172 -17.33 17.00 2.45
C GLN A 172 -18.12 18.29 2.71
N GLU A 173 -18.15 19.21 1.74
CA GLU A 173 -18.92 20.43 1.78
C GLU A 173 -20.44 20.16 1.99
N GLN A 174 -20.98 19.18 1.25
CA GLN A 174 -22.37 18.73 1.42
C GLN A 174 -22.64 18.12 2.80
N SER A 175 -21.68 17.36 3.34
CA SER A 175 -21.79 16.77 4.67
C SER A 175 -21.75 17.83 5.79
N GLU A 176 -20.92 18.86 5.63
CA GLU A 176 -20.87 20.01 6.55
C GLU A 176 -22.21 20.77 6.55
N HIS A 177 -22.75 21.10 5.36
CA HIS A 177 -24.06 21.74 5.24
C HIS A 177 -25.20 20.90 5.82
N LEU A 178 -25.15 19.59 5.65
CA LEU A 178 -26.14 18.68 6.24
C LEU A 178 -26.05 18.68 7.77
N THR A 179 -24.85 18.69 8.30
CA THR A 179 -24.61 18.74 9.74
C THR A 179 -25.08 20.06 10.35
N GLU A 180 -24.80 21.19 9.68
CA GLU A 180 -25.30 22.50 10.09
C GLU A 180 -26.83 22.57 10.07
N ALA A 181 -27.47 22.03 9.02
CA ALA A 181 -28.92 21.98 8.91
C ALA A 181 -29.57 21.13 10.02
N VAL A 182 -28.96 19.99 10.36
CA VAL A 182 -29.42 19.12 11.46
C VAL A 182 -29.25 19.82 12.80
N LEU A 183 -28.13 20.48 13.05
CA LEU A 183 -27.88 21.23 14.29
C LEU A 183 -28.87 22.38 14.43
N SER A 184 -29.13 23.17 13.37
CA SER A 184 -30.11 24.26 13.40
C SER A 184 -31.54 23.76 13.62
N PHE A 185 -31.86 22.53 13.20
CA PHE A 185 -33.15 21.92 13.45
C PHE A 185 -33.34 21.42 14.89
N VAL A 186 -32.23 21.01 15.52
CA VAL A 186 -32.21 20.51 16.92
C VAL A 186 -32.19 21.68 17.94
N GLU A 187 -31.58 22.79 17.57
CA GLU A 187 -31.50 24.00 18.42
C GLU A 187 -32.74 24.95 18.31
N GLY A 188 -33.54 24.81 17.27
CA GLY A 188 -34.75 25.62 17.05
C GLY A 188 -36.00 24.96 17.49
#